data_93d1f4b5fe355f2a4fa0e1614f185742
#
_entry.id   93d1f4b5fe355f2a4fa0e1614f185742
#
_cell.length_a   1.000
_cell.length_b   1.000
_cell.length_c   1.000
_cell.angle_alpha   90.00
_cell.angle_beta   90.00
_cell.angle_gamma   90.00
#
_symmetry.space_group_name_H-M   'P 1'
#
loop_
_entity.id
_entity.type
_entity.pdbx_description
1 polymer ?
#
loop_
_entity_poly.entity_id
_entity_poly.type
_entity_poly.pdbx_seq_one_letter_code
_entity_poly.pdbx_strand_id
1 'polypeptide(L)'
;MCEAIVQTCDAIAALAPLPWSAGSIDPVAGLPGGKAVQGVAKRERLVKPKMRLRAIVVRDGQPVSVEVRWGWVPDWSMGARAPLTHLSLEQVMRASQYARLRGQGRALIPVEGWYESTVDGAQAKRTRQAFVTSRSAGPLFLAAIAHVGEHPSGCDGLALVTHDAGSGTELLALDAQAAQAWLATDLDWQRAQTLANSVIGEAQLEQLFIAKRQQTGTQRKAFGLAG
;
A
#
# COMPACT_ATOMS: atom_id res chain seq x y z
N MET A 1 5.41 1.54 -11.90
CA MET A 1 4.59 0.55 -11.15
C MET A 1 5.28 0.27 -9.83
N CYS A 2 4.52 0.20 -8.72
CA CYS A 2 5.06 0.01 -7.37
C CYS A 2 5.78 -1.33 -7.22
N GLU A 3 7.03 -1.29 -6.76
CA GLU A 3 7.87 -2.47 -6.57
C GLU A 3 7.96 -2.91 -5.10
N ALA A 4 7.86 -1.95 -4.20
CA ALA A 4 7.90 -2.19 -2.76
C ALA A 4 7.28 -1.00 -2.01
N ILE A 5 6.70 -1.28 -0.86
CA ILE A 5 6.16 -0.29 0.09
C ILE A 5 7.00 -0.27 1.36
N VAL A 6 7.08 0.91 1.98
CA VAL A 6 7.69 1.07 3.31
C VAL A 6 6.59 1.30 4.33
N GLN A 7 6.52 0.41 5.33
CA GLN A 7 5.59 0.50 6.45
C GLN A 7 6.34 0.67 7.76
N THR A 8 5.81 1.49 8.65
CA THR A 8 6.19 1.52 10.07
C THR A 8 5.29 0.62 10.90
N CYS A 9 5.71 0.33 12.13
CA CYS A 9 5.07 -0.71 12.95
C CYS A 9 3.65 -0.38 13.44
N ASP A 10 3.15 0.85 13.29
CA ASP A 10 1.91 1.28 13.94
C ASP A 10 0.83 1.75 12.96
N ALA A 11 0.23 0.76 12.26
CA ALA A 11 -0.82 1.02 11.29
C ALA A 11 -2.11 1.61 11.92
N ILE A 12 -2.41 1.27 13.18
CA ILE A 12 -3.62 1.74 13.87
C ILE A 12 -3.41 3.16 14.40
N ALA A 13 -2.22 3.51 14.87
CA ALA A 13 -1.92 4.88 15.30
C ALA A 13 -2.07 5.89 14.15
N ALA A 14 -1.88 5.46 12.91
CA ALA A 14 -2.13 6.29 11.73
C ALA A 14 -3.62 6.64 11.53
N LEU A 15 -4.55 5.88 12.14
CA LEU A 15 -5.99 6.14 12.13
C LEU A 15 -6.47 7.01 13.29
N ALA A 16 -5.68 7.15 14.35
CA ALA A 16 -6.07 7.91 15.54
C ALA A 16 -6.55 9.35 15.26
N PRO A 17 -6.03 10.06 14.25
CA PRO A 17 -6.56 11.38 13.88
C PRO A 17 -7.85 11.33 13.05
N LEU A 18 -8.34 10.15 12.67
CA LEU A 18 -9.55 10.04 11.87
C LEU A 18 -10.79 10.10 12.79
N PRO A 19 -11.74 11.03 12.61
CA PRO A 19 -12.97 11.07 13.38
C PRO A 19 -13.89 9.92 12.93
N TRP A 20 -13.68 8.73 13.44
CA TRP A 20 -14.64 7.65 13.36
C TRP A 20 -15.82 8.02 14.25
N SER A 21 -17.03 8.03 13.68
CA SER A 21 -18.26 8.29 14.42
C SER A 21 -18.26 7.47 15.71
N ALA A 22 -18.30 8.14 16.82
CA ALA A 22 -18.07 7.70 18.19
C ALA A 22 -18.60 6.30 18.55
N GLY A 23 -17.85 5.28 18.20
CA GLY A 23 -17.86 3.99 18.85
C GLY A 23 -16.45 3.82 19.41
N SER A 24 -16.36 3.78 20.72
CA SER A 24 -15.12 3.65 21.47
C SER A 24 -14.12 2.73 20.78
N ILE A 25 -13.00 3.27 20.33
CA ILE A 25 -11.85 2.44 19.98
C ILE A 25 -11.26 2.00 21.32
N ASP A 26 -11.73 0.87 21.84
CA ASP A 26 -10.98 0.21 22.90
C ASP A 26 -9.62 -0.20 22.32
N PRO A 27 -8.50 0.30 22.86
CA PRO A 27 -7.19 -0.12 22.42
C PRO A 27 -7.03 -1.58 22.78
N VAL A 28 -7.25 -2.45 21.78
CA VAL A 28 -6.85 -3.87 21.74
C VAL A 28 -6.86 -4.57 23.10
N ALA A 29 -8.01 -5.07 23.49
CA ALA A 29 -8.09 -6.19 24.44
C ALA A 29 -7.51 -7.43 23.70
N GLY A 30 -6.23 -7.73 23.89
CA GLY A 30 -5.68 -8.95 23.31
C GLY A 30 -4.16 -9.08 23.22
N LEU A 31 -3.38 -8.13 23.73
CA LEU A 31 -1.94 -8.37 23.88
C LEU A 31 -1.55 -8.20 25.37
N PRO A 32 -0.87 -9.19 25.97
CA PRO A 32 -0.46 -9.09 27.37
C PRO A 32 0.55 -7.94 27.53
N GLY A 33 0.18 -6.96 28.35
CA GLY A 33 1.00 -6.00 29.08
C GLY A 33 2.33 -5.59 28.47
N GLY A 34 2.33 -4.90 27.33
CA GLY A 34 3.50 -4.19 26.84
C GLY A 34 3.49 -2.76 27.36
N LYS A 35 4.34 -2.45 28.37
CA LYS A 35 4.65 -1.07 28.77
C LYS A 35 5.03 -0.29 27.51
N ALA A 36 4.44 0.89 27.33
CA ALA A 36 4.85 1.84 26.28
C ALA A 36 6.35 2.13 26.48
N VAL A 37 7.18 1.52 25.66
CA VAL A 37 8.62 1.77 25.62
C VAL A 37 8.81 3.03 24.80
N GLN A 38 8.94 4.17 25.48
CA GLN A 38 9.44 5.39 24.88
C GLN A 38 10.84 5.12 24.32
N GLY A 39 11.03 5.32 23.02
CA GLY A 39 12.37 5.29 22.42
C GLY A 39 12.68 4.11 21.50
N VAL A 40 11.72 3.29 21.07
CA VAL A 40 11.97 2.29 20.03
C VAL A 40 12.06 3.01 18.69
N ALA A 41 13.25 3.04 18.08
CA ALA A 41 13.43 3.50 16.71
C ALA A 41 12.35 2.86 15.83
N LYS A 42 11.58 3.69 15.11
CA LYS A 42 10.57 3.23 14.14
C LYS A 42 11.25 2.24 13.20
N ARG A 43 10.97 0.95 13.35
CA ARG A 43 11.52 -0.07 12.45
C ARG A 43 10.75 0.00 11.15
N GLU A 44 11.35 0.56 10.14
CA GLU A 44 10.84 0.53 8.78
C GLU A 44 10.89 -0.90 8.24
N ARG A 45 9.78 -1.33 7.68
CA ARG A 45 9.65 -2.63 7.03
C ARG A 45 9.44 -2.43 5.53
N LEU A 46 10.38 -2.92 4.74
CA LEU A 46 10.23 -2.97 3.29
C LEU A 46 9.39 -4.19 2.91
N VAL A 47 8.25 -3.96 2.30
CA VAL A 47 7.31 -5.00 1.87
C VAL A 47 7.26 -5.06 0.34
N LYS A 48 7.46 -6.25 -0.21
CA LYS A 48 7.37 -6.55 -1.65
C LYS A 48 6.14 -7.39 -1.96
N PRO A 49 5.69 -7.46 -3.21
CA PRO A 49 4.65 -8.41 -3.63
C PRO A 49 4.93 -9.83 -3.11
N LYS A 50 3.89 -10.53 -2.71
CA LYS A 50 3.85 -11.85 -2.06
C LYS A 50 4.23 -11.85 -0.57
N MET A 51 4.76 -10.77 -0.01
CA MET A 51 4.96 -10.64 1.44
C MET A 51 3.65 -10.25 2.14
N ARG A 52 3.57 -10.50 3.44
CA ARG A 52 2.47 -9.99 4.27
C ARG A 52 2.73 -8.53 4.63
N LEU A 53 1.68 -7.74 4.70
CA LEU A 53 1.69 -6.35 5.11
C LEU A 53 0.52 -6.07 6.06
N ARG A 54 0.58 -4.98 6.77
CA ARG A 54 -0.52 -4.49 7.60
C ARG A 54 -1.47 -3.67 6.75
N ALA A 55 -2.74 -4.02 6.82
CA ALA A 55 -3.83 -3.29 6.20
C ALA A 55 -4.91 -3.00 7.23
N ILE A 56 -5.71 -1.99 6.96
CA ILE A 56 -6.86 -1.60 7.74
C ILE A 56 -8.10 -1.97 6.92
N VAL A 57 -8.99 -2.74 7.49
CA VAL A 57 -10.29 -3.11 6.92
C VAL A 57 -11.39 -2.74 7.88
N VAL A 58 -12.63 -2.65 7.38
CA VAL A 58 -13.80 -2.44 8.26
C VAL A 58 -14.42 -3.80 8.54
N ARG A 59 -14.60 -4.13 9.82
CA ARG A 59 -15.37 -5.28 10.31
C ARG A 59 -16.40 -4.78 11.33
N ASP A 60 -17.65 -5.17 11.16
CA ASP A 60 -18.75 -4.74 12.04
C ASP A 60 -18.81 -3.22 12.26
N GLY A 61 -18.55 -2.46 11.17
CA GLY A 61 -18.54 -1.01 11.21
C GLY A 61 -17.30 -0.38 11.86
N GLN A 62 -16.33 -1.19 12.32
CA GLN A 62 -15.13 -0.71 13.00
C GLN A 62 -13.86 -0.99 12.18
N PRO A 63 -12.90 -0.06 12.15
CA PRO A 63 -11.60 -0.28 11.51
C PRO A 63 -10.77 -1.25 12.34
N VAL A 64 -10.28 -2.30 11.70
CA VAL A 64 -9.38 -3.28 12.31
C VAL A 64 -8.11 -3.44 11.51
N SER A 65 -6.98 -3.61 12.19
CA SER A 65 -5.72 -3.92 11.54
C SER A 65 -5.60 -5.41 11.32
N VAL A 66 -5.25 -5.79 10.09
CA VAL A 66 -5.03 -7.18 9.70
C VAL A 66 -3.68 -7.34 9.01
N GLU A 67 -3.07 -8.51 9.15
CA GLU A 67 -1.93 -8.90 8.34
C GLU A 67 -2.39 -9.75 7.16
N VAL A 68 -2.18 -9.24 5.94
CA VAL A 68 -2.64 -9.87 4.71
C VAL A 68 -1.52 -9.90 3.67
N ARG A 69 -1.54 -10.89 2.77
CA ARG A 69 -0.54 -11.02 1.71
C ARG A 69 -0.80 -10.01 0.59
N TRP A 70 0.23 -9.31 0.15
CA TRP A 70 0.18 -8.51 -1.06
C TRP A 70 0.25 -9.42 -2.29
N GLY A 71 -0.88 -9.61 -2.92
CA GLY A 71 -1.10 -10.52 -4.03
C GLY A 71 -2.32 -11.40 -3.72
N TRP A 72 -3.44 -11.03 -4.30
CA TRP A 72 -4.72 -11.74 -4.14
C TRP A 72 -4.93 -12.73 -5.29
N VAL A 73 -5.30 -13.93 -4.95
CA VAL A 73 -5.73 -14.95 -5.90
C VAL A 73 -7.25 -15.07 -5.78
N PRO A 74 -8.02 -14.59 -6.76
CA PRO A 74 -9.46 -14.73 -6.73
C PRO A 74 -9.88 -16.22 -6.68
N ASP A 75 -10.85 -16.53 -5.82
CA ASP A 75 -11.42 -17.88 -5.69
C ASP A 75 -11.99 -18.41 -7.01
N TRP A 76 -12.67 -17.55 -7.79
CA TRP A 76 -13.19 -17.89 -9.11
C TRP A 76 -12.09 -18.20 -10.16
N SER A 77 -10.85 -17.85 -9.91
CA SER A 77 -9.73 -18.18 -10.82
C SER A 77 -9.21 -19.60 -10.63
N MET A 78 -9.64 -20.30 -9.58
CA MET A 78 -9.22 -21.66 -9.22
C MET A 78 -7.69 -21.86 -9.25
N GLY A 79 -6.93 -20.82 -8.92
CA GLY A 79 -5.47 -20.84 -8.94
C GLY A 79 -4.81 -20.75 -10.32
N ALA A 80 -5.60 -20.66 -11.40
CA ALA A 80 -5.06 -20.60 -12.77
C ALA A 80 -4.39 -19.27 -13.12
N ARG A 81 -4.54 -18.24 -12.28
CA ARG A 81 -3.97 -16.91 -12.51
C ARG A 81 -2.87 -16.58 -11.50
N ALA A 82 -1.89 -15.83 -11.96
CA ALA A 82 -0.93 -15.21 -11.05
C ALA A 82 -1.65 -14.30 -10.05
N PRO A 83 -1.14 -14.18 -8.81
CA PRO A 83 -1.72 -13.28 -7.81
C PRO A 83 -1.81 -11.85 -8.34
N LEU A 84 -2.99 -11.24 -8.20
CA LEU A 84 -3.24 -9.86 -8.55
C LEU A 84 -2.62 -8.96 -7.48
N THR A 85 -1.65 -8.15 -7.87
CA THR A 85 -0.98 -7.19 -6.97
C THR A 85 -1.56 -5.80 -7.10
N HIS A 86 -2.16 -5.49 -8.25
CA HIS A 86 -2.78 -4.20 -8.58
C HIS A 86 -4.09 -4.43 -9.33
N LEU A 87 -5.06 -3.54 -9.12
CA LEU A 87 -6.34 -3.49 -9.81
C LEU A 87 -6.67 -2.02 -10.11
N SER A 88 -7.17 -1.74 -11.32
CA SER A 88 -7.60 -0.37 -11.59
C SER A 88 -8.88 -0.03 -10.81
N LEU A 89 -9.03 1.23 -10.44
CA LEU A 89 -10.24 1.73 -9.76
C LEU A 89 -11.50 1.39 -10.56
N GLU A 90 -11.44 1.51 -11.88
CA GLU A 90 -12.56 1.16 -12.75
C GLU A 90 -12.93 -0.33 -12.62
N GLN A 91 -11.95 -1.24 -12.66
CA GLN A 91 -12.20 -2.67 -12.45
C GLN A 91 -12.86 -2.94 -11.10
N VAL A 92 -12.31 -2.37 -10.03
CA VAL A 92 -12.83 -2.52 -8.66
C VAL A 92 -14.28 -2.04 -8.57
N MET A 93 -14.57 -0.87 -9.12
CA MET A 93 -15.86 -0.23 -8.92
C MET A 93 -16.95 -0.67 -9.91
N ARG A 94 -16.58 -1.12 -11.12
CA ARG A 94 -17.56 -1.42 -12.18
C ARG A 94 -17.68 -2.88 -12.57
N ALA A 95 -16.61 -3.67 -12.45
CA ALA A 95 -16.69 -5.06 -12.87
C ALA A 95 -17.47 -5.91 -11.85
N SER A 96 -18.43 -6.71 -12.33
CA SER A 96 -19.33 -7.52 -11.50
C SER A 96 -18.60 -8.56 -10.64
N GLN A 97 -17.50 -9.10 -11.12
CA GLN A 97 -16.67 -10.08 -10.40
C GLN A 97 -16.05 -9.53 -9.10
N TYR A 98 -15.96 -8.20 -8.95
CA TYR A 98 -15.45 -7.56 -7.73
C TYR A 98 -16.57 -6.98 -6.84
N ALA A 99 -17.84 -7.18 -7.18
CA ALA A 99 -18.99 -6.57 -6.47
C ALA A 99 -18.96 -6.85 -4.96
N ARG A 100 -18.65 -8.09 -4.56
CA ARG A 100 -18.55 -8.48 -3.15
C ARG A 100 -17.41 -7.73 -2.44
N LEU A 101 -16.21 -7.68 -3.05
CA LEU A 101 -15.07 -7.00 -2.48
C LEU A 101 -15.24 -5.49 -2.45
N ARG A 102 -15.93 -4.92 -3.43
CA ARG A 102 -16.28 -3.50 -3.43
C ARG A 102 -17.13 -3.12 -2.21
N GLY A 103 -18.02 -3.98 -1.77
CA GLY A 103 -18.87 -3.75 -0.60
C GLY A 103 -18.15 -3.95 0.74
N GLN A 104 -17.33 -5.00 0.84
CA GLN A 104 -16.83 -5.51 2.12
C GLN A 104 -15.30 -5.64 2.19
N GLY A 105 -14.61 -5.50 1.07
CA GLY A 105 -13.19 -5.77 0.96
C GLY A 105 -12.32 -4.53 0.74
N ARG A 106 -12.87 -3.31 0.84
CA ARG A 106 -12.04 -2.13 0.76
C ARG A 106 -11.09 -2.06 1.94
N ALA A 107 -9.84 -1.72 1.67
CA ALA A 107 -8.78 -1.67 2.66
C ALA A 107 -7.91 -0.44 2.46
N LEU A 108 -7.22 -0.06 3.50
CA LEU A 108 -6.19 0.98 3.49
C LEU A 108 -4.86 0.36 3.90
N ILE A 109 -3.79 0.80 3.27
CA ILE A 109 -2.44 0.41 3.63
C ILE A 109 -1.71 1.66 4.09
N PRO A 110 -1.47 1.84 5.40
CA PRO A 110 -0.66 2.94 5.88
C PRO A 110 0.79 2.74 5.44
N VAL A 111 1.38 3.78 4.87
CA VAL A 111 2.74 3.74 4.31
C VAL A 111 3.52 5.00 4.66
N GLU A 112 4.83 4.88 4.75
CA GLU A 112 5.75 6.02 4.75
C GLU A 112 6.05 6.48 3.31
N GLY A 113 5.92 5.54 2.37
CA GLY A 113 6.13 5.75 0.94
C GLY A 113 6.28 4.42 0.20
N TRP A 114 6.60 4.51 -1.08
CA TRP A 114 6.81 3.33 -1.92
C TRP A 114 7.92 3.55 -2.95
N TYR A 115 8.46 2.45 -3.44
CA TYR A 115 9.43 2.44 -4.52
C TYR A 115 8.74 2.14 -5.84
N GLU A 116 9.07 2.92 -6.85
CA GLU A 116 8.62 2.70 -8.21
C GLU A 116 9.75 2.89 -9.22
N SER A 117 9.64 2.20 -10.35
CA SER A 117 10.55 2.38 -11.46
C SER A 117 9.92 3.33 -12.47
N THR A 118 10.62 4.42 -12.75
CA THR A 118 10.28 5.39 -13.78
C THR A 118 11.25 5.29 -14.94
N VAL A 119 10.76 5.50 -16.16
CA VAL A 119 11.61 5.56 -17.37
C VAL A 119 12.18 6.96 -17.48
N ASP A 120 13.50 7.07 -17.61
CA ASP A 120 14.14 8.35 -17.84
C ASP A 120 13.74 8.91 -19.21
N GLY A 121 12.96 9.99 -19.24
CA GLY A 121 12.44 10.58 -20.48
C GLY A 121 13.50 11.01 -21.48
N ALA A 122 14.74 11.24 -21.05
CA ALA A 122 15.87 11.59 -21.92
C ALA A 122 16.56 10.38 -22.56
N GLN A 123 16.40 9.20 -21.96
CA GLN A 123 16.98 7.95 -22.45
C GLN A 123 16.03 6.80 -22.14
N ALA A 124 15.10 6.51 -23.04
CA ALA A 124 14.04 5.47 -22.90
C ALA A 124 14.52 4.05 -22.51
N LYS A 125 15.84 3.82 -22.44
CA LYS A 125 16.46 2.55 -22.04
C LYS A 125 16.91 2.49 -20.58
N ARG A 126 16.81 3.58 -19.81
CA ARG A 126 17.26 3.60 -18.42
C ARG A 126 16.08 3.74 -17.48
N THR A 127 15.86 2.72 -16.68
CA THR A 127 14.92 2.75 -15.58
C THR A 127 15.62 3.32 -14.34
N ARG A 128 15.03 4.35 -13.74
CA ARG A 128 15.46 4.88 -12.44
C ARG A 128 14.48 4.43 -11.39
N GLN A 129 14.97 4.09 -10.22
CA GLN A 129 14.14 3.83 -9.06
C GLN A 129 13.95 5.13 -8.29
N ALA A 130 12.70 5.46 -8.00
CA ALA A 130 12.31 6.59 -7.17
C ALA A 130 11.63 6.07 -5.89
N PHE A 131 11.85 6.76 -4.79
CA PHE A 131 11.06 6.63 -3.58
C PHE A 131 10.04 7.76 -3.57
N VAL A 132 8.78 7.42 -3.53
CA VAL A 132 7.67 8.36 -3.48
C VAL A 132 7.15 8.42 -2.06
N THR A 133 7.02 9.62 -1.52
CA THR A 133 6.55 9.88 -0.17
C THR A 133 5.73 11.17 -0.12
N SER A 134 5.03 11.43 0.99
CA SER A 134 4.31 12.67 1.19
C SER A 134 5.25 13.79 1.63
N ARG A 135 5.04 15.00 1.10
CA ARG A 135 5.67 16.23 1.61
C ARG A 135 5.05 16.71 2.92
N SER A 136 3.81 16.34 3.17
CA SER A 136 3.10 16.72 4.40
C SER A 136 3.44 15.77 5.53
N ALA A 137 3.40 16.27 6.77
CA ALA A 137 3.61 15.45 7.97
C ALA A 137 2.43 14.53 8.32
N GLY A 138 1.37 14.53 7.50
CA GLY A 138 0.18 13.72 7.73
C GLY A 138 0.36 12.24 7.34
N PRO A 139 -0.53 11.37 7.81
CA PRO A 139 -0.52 9.96 7.44
C PRO A 139 -0.84 9.79 5.95
N LEU A 140 -0.12 8.87 5.31
CA LEU A 140 -0.29 8.50 3.91
C LEU A 140 -0.84 7.08 3.83
N PHE A 141 -1.89 6.89 3.03
CA PHE A 141 -2.53 5.60 2.82
C PHE A 141 -2.55 5.25 1.34
N LEU A 142 -2.40 3.97 1.03
CA LEU A 142 -2.71 3.45 -0.29
C LEU A 142 -4.06 2.74 -0.24
N ALA A 143 -4.93 3.05 -1.20
CA ALA A 143 -6.17 2.32 -1.38
C ALA A 143 -5.89 0.90 -1.85
N ALA A 144 -6.63 -0.05 -1.30
CA ALA A 144 -6.52 -1.45 -1.65
C ALA A 144 -7.89 -2.13 -1.63
N ILE A 145 -7.94 -3.30 -2.24
CA ILE A 145 -9.00 -4.28 -2.07
C ILE A 145 -8.40 -5.54 -1.46
N ALA A 146 -9.04 -6.07 -0.43
CA ALA A 146 -8.58 -7.24 0.31
C ALA A 146 -9.70 -8.29 0.43
N HIS A 147 -9.34 -9.54 0.25
CA HIS A 147 -10.13 -10.67 0.69
C HIS A 147 -9.47 -11.25 1.93
N VAL A 148 -10.13 -11.07 3.07
CA VAL A 148 -9.63 -11.54 4.37
C VAL A 148 -10.76 -12.32 5.04
N GLY A 149 -10.63 -13.64 5.04
CA GLY A 149 -11.56 -14.52 5.73
C GLY A 149 -11.41 -14.45 7.26
N GLU A 150 -12.36 -15.00 7.99
CA GLU A 150 -12.25 -15.20 9.44
C GLU A 150 -11.14 -16.22 9.75
N HIS A 151 -10.98 -17.20 8.89
CA HIS A 151 -9.93 -18.21 8.97
C HIS A 151 -9.00 -18.08 7.76
N PRO A 152 -7.67 -18.26 7.95
CA PRO A 152 -6.74 -18.20 6.84
C PRO A 152 -7.12 -19.19 5.75
N SER A 153 -7.38 -18.68 4.55
CA SER A 153 -7.58 -19.47 3.34
C SER A 153 -6.44 -19.20 2.36
N GLY A 154 -6.22 -20.13 1.45
CA GLY A 154 -5.23 -19.93 0.39
C GLY A 154 -5.56 -18.75 -0.54
N CYS A 155 -6.80 -18.25 -0.49
CA CYS A 155 -7.32 -17.15 -1.30
C CYS A 155 -7.19 -15.78 -0.61
N ASP A 156 -6.73 -15.72 0.66
CA ASP A 156 -6.55 -14.46 1.35
C ASP A 156 -5.43 -13.64 0.69
N GLY A 157 -5.72 -12.38 0.46
CA GLY A 157 -4.77 -11.47 -0.15
C GLY A 157 -5.37 -10.11 -0.44
N LEU A 158 -4.52 -9.19 -0.85
CA LEU A 158 -4.95 -7.87 -1.30
C LEU A 158 -4.28 -7.48 -2.61
N ALA A 159 -4.94 -6.55 -3.31
CA ALA A 159 -4.40 -5.84 -4.46
C ALA A 159 -4.48 -4.33 -4.19
N LEU A 160 -3.42 -3.61 -4.56
CA LEU A 160 -3.41 -2.14 -4.53
C LEU A 160 -4.34 -1.60 -5.61
N VAL A 161 -5.01 -0.50 -5.33
CA VAL A 161 -5.83 0.17 -6.31
C VAL A 161 -5.01 1.21 -7.05
N THR A 162 -5.13 1.20 -8.37
CA THR A 162 -4.51 2.18 -9.26
C THR A 162 -5.59 2.99 -9.97
N HIS A 163 -5.24 4.18 -10.41
CA HIS A 163 -6.09 5.03 -11.25
C HIS A 163 -5.30 5.59 -12.42
N ASP A 164 -6.01 6.08 -13.42
CA ASP A 164 -5.40 6.80 -14.53
C ASP A 164 -5.30 8.27 -14.16
N ALA A 165 -4.07 8.75 -14.07
CA ALA A 165 -3.77 10.15 -13.74
C ALA A 165 -3.52 11.02 -15.00
N GLY A 166 -3.76 10.47 -16.21
CA GLY A 166 -3.49 11.16 -17.47
C GLY A 166 -2.01 11.13 -17.88
N SER A 167 -1.09 11.09 -16.92
CA SER A 167 0.34 10.85 -17.12
C SER A 167 0.67 9.36 -17.16
N GLY A 168 -0.25 8.52 -16.74
CA GLY A 168 -0.13 7.07 -16.66
C GLY A 168 -0.91 6.47 -15.51
N THR A 169 -0.68 5.20 -15.27
CA THR A 169 -1.31 4.47 -14.17
C THR A 169 -0.53 4.69 -12.87
N GLU A 170 -1.16 5.30 -11.88
CA GLU A 170 -0.60 5.63 -10.57
C GLU A 170 -1.31 4.90 -9.45
N LEU A 171 -0.66 4.76 -8.29
CA LEU A 171 -1.32 4.25 -7.09
C LEU A 171 -2.33 5.27 -6.57
N LEU A 172 -3.46 4.78 -6.08
CA LEU A 172 -4.45 5.62 -5.42
C LEU A 172 -3.97 5.91 -3.99
N ALA A 173 -3.18 6.99 -3.86
CA ALA A 173 -2.66 7.46 -2.59
C ALA A 173 -3.65 8.43 -1.95
N LEU A 174 -3.89 8.32 -0.66
CA LEU A 174 -4.95 8.99 0.07
C LEU A 174 -4.38 9.67 1.32
N ASP A 175 -4.83 10.89 1.59
CA ASP A 175 -4.69 11.50 2.92
C ASP A 175 -5.71 10.91 3.91
N ALA A 176 -5.72 11.41 5.13
CA ALA A 176 -6.61 10.94 6.17
C ALA A 176 -8.10 11.09 5.83
N GLN A 177 -8.50 12.20 5.22
CA GLN A 177 -9.90 12.47 4.87
C GLN A 177 -10.36 11.57 3.71
N ALA A 178 -9.56 11.48 2.67
CA ALA A 178 -9.81 10.62 1.52
C ALA A 178 -9.81 9.13 1.91
N ALA A 179 -8.98 8.72 2.87
CA ALA A 179 -8.94 7.37 3.40
C ALA A 179 -10.25 6.98 4.10
N GLN A 180 -10.86 7.89 4.88
CA GLN A 180 -12.19 7.67 5.45
C GLN A 180 -13.26 7.50 4.37
N ALA A 181 -13.25 8.39 3.37
CA ALA A 181 -14.19 8.32 2.27
C ALA A 181 -14.04 7.01 1.47
N TRP A 182 -12.81 6.49 1.33
CA TRP A 182 -12.57 5.20 0.69
C TRP A 182 -13.21 4.03 1.44
N LEU A 183 -13.23 4.06 2.77
CA LEU A 183 -13.82 3.00 3.59
C LEU A 183 -15.33 3.17 3.81
N ALA A 184 -15.93 4.30 3.43
CA ALA A 184 -17.36 4.58 3.61
C ALA A 184 -18.23 3.55 2.88
N THR A 185 -19.25 3.02 3.54
CA THR A 185 -20.10 1.93 3.00
C THR A 185 -20.87 2.34 1.75
N ASP A 186 -21.17 3.62 1.60
CA ASP A 186 -21.94 4.23 0.49
C ASP A 186 -21.08 4.74 -0.67
N LEU A 187 -19.79 4.34 -0.75
CA LEU A 187 -18.90 4.73 -1.83
C LEU A 187 -19.36 4.11 -3.15
N ASP A 188 -19.87 4.94 -4.03
CA ASP A 188 -20.22 4.60 -5.40
C ASP A 188 -19.11 4.96 -6.41
N TRP A 189 -19.34 4.69 -7.69
CA TRP A 189 -18.38 4.98 -8.76
C TRP A 189 -18.08 6.48 -8.90
N GLN A 190 -19.08 7.35 -8.84
CA GLN A 190 -18.89 8.79 -9.02
C GLN A 190 -18.06 9.38 -7.88
N ARG A 191 -18.37 8.99 -6.64
CA ARG A 191 -17.59 9.39 -5.46
C ARG A 191 -16.18 8.85 -5.51
N ALA A 192 -15.99 7.60 -5.96
CA ALA A 192 -14.66 7.01 -6.11
C ALA A 192 -13.83 7.72 -7.18
N GLN A 193 -14.45 8.15 -8.31
CA GLN A 193 -13.77 8.98 -9.30
C GLN A 193 -13.41 10.37 -8.75
N THR A 194 -14.34 11.01 -8.04
CA THR A 194 -14.07 12.28 -7.39
C THR A 194 -12.91 12.14 -6.42
N LEU A 195 -12.92 11.09 -5.63
CA LEU A 195 -11.83 10.75 -4.71
C LEU A 195 -10.50 10.60 -5.45
N ALA A 196 -10.47 9.85 -6.55
CA ALA A 196 -9.27 9.66 -7.35
C ALA A 196 -8.76 10.98 -7.97
N ASN A 197 -9.65 11.86 -8.38
CA ASN A 197 -9.30 13.16 -8.93
C ASN A 197 -8.86 14.19 -7.86
N SER A 198 -9.30 14.00 -6.61
CA SER A 198 -8.89 14.83 -5.45
C SER A 198 -7.64 14.30 -4.75
N VAL A 199 -7.16 13.16 -5.19
CA VAL A 199 -5.96 12.51 -4.66
C VAL A 199 -4.80 13.48 -4.60
N ILE A 200 -4.01 13.30 -3.58
CA ILE A 200 -2.73 13.98 -3.34
C ILE A 200 -2.01 14.16 -4.68
N GLY A 201 -2.25 15.31 -5.31
CA GLY A 201 -1.63 15.64 -6.59
C GLY A 201 -0.11 15.63 -6.46
N GLU A 202 0.61 15.60 -7.58
CA GLU A 202 2.08 15.63 -7.61
C GLU A 202 2.68 16.73 -6.71
N ALA A 203 1.93 17.81 -6.44
CA ALA A 203 2.34 18.87 -5.53
C ALA A 203 2.50 18.43 -4.05
N GLN A 204 1.84 17.37 -3.62
CA GLN A 204 1.91 16.85 -2.25
C GLN A 204 2.75 15.58 -2.11
N LEU A 205 3.09 14.94 -3.20
CA LEU A 205 4.04 13.83 -3.25
C LEU A 205 5.41 14.33 -3.70
N GLU A 206 6.46 13.77 -3.17
CA GLU A 206 7.81 14.00 -3.66
C GLU A 206 8.43 12.70 -4.13
N GLN A 207 9.19 12.79 -5.21
CA GLN A 207 9.94 11.67 -5.76
C GLN A 207 11.42 11.87 -5.47
N LEU A 208 11.96 11.01 -4.63
CA LEU A 208 13.38 11.00 -4.29
C LEU A 208 14.09 9.95 -5.15
N PHE A 209 14.84 10.41 -6.15
CA PHE A 209 15.59 9.49 -7.02
C PHE A 209 16.77 8.86 -6.28
N ILE A 210 16.84 7.53 -6.33
CA ILE A 210 17.91 6.78 -5.70
C ILE A 210 19.09 6.70 -6.65
N ALA A 211 20.22 7.31 -6.24
CA ALA A 211 21.47 7.15 -6.97
C ALA A 211 21.90 5.67 -6.94
N LYS A 212 22.11 5.05 -8.11
CA LYS A 212 22.73 3.73 -8.18
C LYS A 212 24.07 3.79 -7.48
N ARG A 213 24.23 3.06 -6.37
CA ARG A 213 25.52 2.84 -5.74
C ARG A 213 26.45 2.26 -6.79
N GLN A 214 27.44 3.02 -7.27
CA GLN A 214 28.48 2.46 -8.10
C GLN A 214 29.16 1.37 -7.27
N GLN A 215 29.02 0.12 -7.71
CA GLN A 215 29.88 -0.95 -7.20
C GLN A 215 31.30 -0.56 -7.64
N THR A 216 32.05 0.04 -6.74
CA THR A 216 33.50 0.16 -6.87
C THR A 216 34.03 -1.27 -6.93
N GLY A 217 34.32 -1.70 -8.16
CA GLY A 217 34.94 -2.98 -8.41
C GLY A 217 36.26 -3.04 -7.63
N THR A 218 36.31 -3.90 -6.64
CA THR A 218 37.56 -4.27 -5.99
C THR A 218 38.44 -4.92 -7.06
N GLN A 219 39.41 -4.13 -7.57
CA GLN A 219 40.49 -4.67 -8.38
C GLN A 219 41.20 -5.74 -7.55
N ARG A 220 40.94 -7.00 -7.86
CA ARG A 220 41.83 -8.08 -7.42
C ARG A 220 43.20 -7.82 -8.02
N LYS A 221 44.11 -7.32 -7.22
CA LYS A 221 45.55 -7.38 -7.53
C LYS A 221 45.91 -8.85 -7.73
N ALA A 222 46.21 -9.20 -8.96
CA ALA A 222 46.86 -10.45 -9.28
C ALA A 222 48.26 -10.39 -8.67
N PHE A 223 48.51 -11.18 -7.65
CA PHE A 223 49.85 -11.48 -7.19
C PHE A 223 50.52 -12.37 -8.23
N GLY A 224 51.43 -11.77 -9.03
CA GLY A 224 52.33 -12.53 -9.87
C GLY A 224 53.33 -13.25 -8.96
N LEU A 225 53.30 -14.56 -9.04
CA LEU A 225 54.43 -15.41 -8.61
C LEU A 225 55.48 -15.33 -9.71
N ALA A 226 56.58 -14.62 -9.39
CA ALA A 226 57.84 -14.79 -10.07
C ALA A 226 58.69 -15.72 -9.18
N GLY A 227 59.32 -16.70 -9.77
CA GLY A 227 60.26 -17.61 -9.15
C GLY A 227 60.35 -18.90 -9.97
#